data_f8f3246f49eb290b23b80977c100e75c
#
_entry.id   f8f3246f49eb290b23b80977c100e75c
#
_cell.length_a   1.000
_cell.length_b   1.000
_cell.length_c   1.000
_cell.angle_alpha   90.00
_cell.angle_beta   90.00
_cell.angle_gamma   90.00
#
_symmetry.space_group_name_H-M   'P 1'
#
loop_
_entity.id
_entity.type
_entity.pdbx_description
1 polymer ?
#
loop_
_entity_poly.entity_id
_entity_poly.type
_entity_poly.pdbx_seq_one_letter_code
_entity_poly.pdbx_strand_id
1 'polypeptide(L)'
;MVKIKSFSTNNGDMFYIKHGSDNFTIIDCCIDEENKNSILNELKNESKNKSITRLISTHPDDDHIRGLKFLSDNFSIPNFYCVKNEATKEDKTDDFKKYCELRDSDKAFYIYKGCSRKWMNQSDDTRGSSGINIKWPDRSNADFLNALQDAKNGDSPNNICPIITYSLDNSITAYWFGDLETDFMNNIKDKVDWIKADIVFASHHGRSSGRIPNEILEKIKPKIIIIGEAPSENLDYYTGYETITQNTAKDIAIVCEDNTADFFVSNANYKTVPANLKMIYGKNLDGYTYIGSLEYNG
;
A
#
# COMPACT_ATOMS: atom_id res chain seq x y z
N MET A 1 -9.63 6.23 15.92
CA MET A 1 -9.55 6.74 14.52
C MET A 1 -8.35 6.14 13.81
N VAL A 2 -8.54 5.57 12.64
CA VAL A 2 -7.50 5.09 11.72
C VAL A 2 -7.55 5.98 10.48
N LYS A 3 -6.40 6.32 9.89
CA LYS A 3 -6.34 7.06 8.62
C LYS A 3 -5.41 6.31 7.65
N ILE A 4 -5.94 5.98 6.49
CA ILE A 4 -5.16 5.45 5.35
C ILE A 4 -5.07 6.56 4.32
N LYS A 5 -3.87 6.84 3.87
CA LYS A 5 -3.61 7.84 2.83
C LYS A 5 -2.90 7.19 1.66
N SER A 6 -3.37 7.48 0.46
CA SER A 6 -2.67 7.21 -0.80
C SER A 6 -2.29 8.54 -1.42
N PHE A 7 -1.01 8.77 -1.63
CA PHE A 7 -0.50 9.99 -2.26
C PHE A 7 -0.59 9.90 -3.79
N SER A 8 -0.93 11.01 -4.43
CA SER A 8 -0.84 11.18 -5.89
C SER A 8 0.62 11.51 -6.23
N THR A 9 1.33 10.58 -6.84
CA THR A 9 2.80 10.62 -7.02
C THR A 9 3.25 10.49 -8.47
N ASN A 10 2.38 10.75 -9.44
CA ASN A 10 2.71 10.68 -10.88
C ASN A 10 3.30 9.31 -11.30
N ASN A 11 2.50 8.26 -11.33
CA ASN A 11 2.87 6.86 -11.64
C ASN A 11 3.86 6.23 -10.65
N GLY A 12 3.58 6.33 -9.37
CA GLY A 12 4.30 5.61 -8.33
C GLY A 12 3.40 5.37 -7.14
N ASP A 13 3.86 4.58 -6.20
CA ASP A 13 3.10 4.26 -4.99
C ASP A 13 3.74 4.85 -3.74
N MET A 14 2.91 5.51 -2.95
CA MET A 14 3.23 5.86 -1.58
C MET A 14 1.97 5.94 -0.75
N PHE A 15 1.98 5.20 0.36
CA PHE A 15 0.85 5.18 1.29
C PHE A 15 1.34 5.38 2.71
N TYR A 16 0.45 5.86 3.59
CA TYR A 16 0.64 5.63 5.02
C TYR A 16 -0.65 5.15 5.69
N ILE A 17 -0.47 4.47 6.81
CA ILE A 17 -1.53 4.10 7.73
C ILE A 17 -1.18 4.65 9.10
N LYS A 18 -1.96 5.63 9.56
CA LYS A 18 -1.99 6.06 10.96
C LYS A 18 -2.96 5.13 11.70
N HIS A 19 -2.41 4.19 12.43
CA HIS A 19 -3.23 3.21 13.15
C HIS A 19 -3.92 3.81 14.37
N GLY A 20 -5.04 3.22 14.80
CA GLY A 20 -5.66 3.53 16.08
C GLY A 20 -4.77 3.19 17.28
N SER A 21 -3.87 2.21 17.12
CA SER A 21 -2.82 1.82 18.06
C SER A 21 -1.59 2.75 18.01
N ASP A 22 -0.55 2.46 18.80
CA ASP A 22 0.72 3.21 18.82
C ASP A 22 1.64 2.94 17.62
N ASN A 23 1.04 2.71 16.45
CA ASN A 23 1.73 2.34 15.23
C ASN A 23 1.50 3.34 14.09
N PHE A 24 2.52 3.54 13.27
CA PHE A 24 2.50 4.27 12.01
C PHE A 24 3.23 3.45 10.94
N THR A 25 2.56 3.20 9.82
CA THR A 25 3.13 2.40 8.72
C THR A 25 3.17 3.23 7.45
N ILE A 26 4.31 3.25 6.78
CA ILE A 26 4.47 3.74 5.41
C ILE A 26 4.59 2.50 4.52
N ILE A 27 3.94 2.51 3.37
CA ILE A 27 4.09 1.48 2.33
C ILE A 27 4.59 2.19 1.08
N ASP A 28 5.76 1.78 0.63
CA ASP A 28 6.53 2.35 -0.47
C ASP A 28 6.89 3.83 -0.29
N CYS A 29 7.70 4.35 -1.20
CA CYS A 29 8.20 5.72 -1.18
C CYS A 29 8.33 6.21 -2.62
N CYS A 30 7.43 7.11 -3.03
CA CYS A 30 7.56 7.81 -4.28
C CYS A 30 7.42 9.31 -4.01
N ILE A 31 8.56 9.97 -3.89
CA ILE A 31 8.66 11.39 -3.52
C ILE A 31 9.45 12.12 -4.60
N ASP A 32 8.83 13.10 -5.22
CA ASP A 32 9.45 14.00 -6.20
C ASP A 32 9.96 15.29 -5.54
N GLU A 33 10.85 16.01 -6.22
CA GLU A 33 11.41 17.28 -5.76
C GLU A 33 10.33 18.32 -5.42
N GLU A 34 9.22 18.33 -6.17
CA GLU A 34 8.12 19.29 -6.02
C GLU A 34 7.30 19.07 -4.75
N ASN A 35 7.13 17.79 -4.33
CA ASN A 35 6.25 17.42 -3.23
C ASN A 35 6.99 16.98 -1.94
N LYS A 36 8.33 16.82 -1.98
CA LYS A 36 9.11 16.24 -0.90
C LYS A 36 8.91 16.89 0.47
N ASN A 37 8.83 18.21 0.51
CA ASN A 37 8.68 18.92 1.78
C ASN A 37 7.25 18.82 2.34
N SER A 38 6.23 18.84 1.49
CA SER A 38 4.84 18.67 1.91
C SER A 38 4.59 17.27 2.45
N ILE A 39 5.05 16.23 1.73
CA ILE A 39 4.95 14.84 2.17
C ILE A 39 5.71 14.62 3.49
N LEU A 40 6.96 15.09 3.59
CA LEU A 40 7.74 14.95 4.82
C LEU A 40 7.06 15.61 6.02
N ASN A 41 6.50 16.82 5.85
CA ASN A 41 5.78 17.51 6.91
C ASN A 41 4.50 16.77 7.31
N GLU A 42 3.75 16.23 6.35
CA GLU A 42 2.56 15.42 6.62
C GLU A 42 2.94 14.16 7.41
N LEU A 43 3.95 13.41 6.97
CA LEU A 43 4.43 12.22 7.66
C LEU A 43 4.86 12.52 9.11
N LYS A 44 5.62 13.61 9.33
CA LYS A 44 6.03 14.05 10.67
C LYS A 44 4.85 14.41 11.56
N ASN A 45 3.87 15.11 11.02
CA ASN A 45 2.68 15.52 11.77
C ASN A 45 1.80 14.32 12.13
N GLU A 46 1.55 13.42 11.18
CA GLU A 46 0.68 12.27 11.38
C GLU A 46 1.30 11.19 12.27
N SER A 47 2.64 11.06 12.25
CA SER A 47 3.36 10.10 13.11
C SER A 47 3.76 10.64 14.48
N LYS A 48 3.55 11.93 14.77
CA LYS A 48 4.10 12.63 15.96
C LYS A 48 3.88 11.92 17.30
N ASN A 49 2.76 11.22 17.46
CA ASN A 49 2.38 10.53 18.69
C ASN A 49 2.41 9.00 18.53
N LYS A 50 3.23 8.49 17.63
CA LYS A 50 3.37 7.05 17.36
C LYS A 50 4.78 6.59 17.66
N SER A 51 4.92 5.67 18.61
CA SER A 51 6.23 5.17 19.02
C SER A 51 6.80 4.13 18.06
N ILE A 52 5.93 3.45 17.31
CA ILE A 52 6.34 2.42 16.35
C ILE A 52 6.11 2.91 14.92
N THR A 53 7.19 3.31 14.28
CA THR A 53 7.19 3.67 12.85
C THR A 53 7.86 2.56 12.04
N ARG A 54 7.24 2.17 10.92
CA ARG A 54 7.81 1.22 9.96
C ARG A 54 7.61 1.71 8.53
N LEU A 55 8.57 1.36 7.69
CA LEU A 55 8.44 1.43 6.24
C LEU A 55 8.41 0.01 5.67
N ILE A 56 7.39 -0.32 4.91
CA ILE A 56 7.30 -1.55 4.12
C ILE A 56 7.61 -1.16 2.68
N SER A 57 8.68 -1.71 2.11
CA SER A 57 8.97 -1.58 0.69
C SER A 57 8.54 -2.85 -0.02
N THR A 58 7.64 -2.71 -1.02
CA THR A 58 7.11 -3.85 -1.76
C THR A 58 8.17 -4.44 -2.67
N HIS A 59 8.86 -3.60 -3.44
CA HIS A 59 9.96 -3.96 -4.32
C HIS A 59 10.81 -2.72 -4.65
N PRO A 60 12.03 -2.87 -5.23
CA PRO A 60 12.95 -1.76 -5.39
C PRO A 60 12.89 -1.06 -6.76
N ASP A 61 11.73 -0.97 -7.42
CA ASP A 61 11.60 -0.13 -8.60
C ASP A 61 11.53 1.35 -8.24
N ASP A 62 11.96 2.21 -9.16
CA ASP A 62 12.17 3.62 -8.90
C ASP A 62 10.91 4.36 -8.48
N ASP A 63 9.77 3.95 -9.00
CA ASP A 63 8.46 4.51 -8.65
C ASP A 63 7.90 3.99 -7.29
N HIS A 64 8.66 3.10 -6.61
CA HIS A 64 8.37 2.61 -5.26
C HIS A 64 9.45 2.94 -4.22
N ILE A 65 10.61 3.44 -4.68
CA ILE A 65 11.71 3.84 -3.79
C ILE A 65 12.24 5.26 -4.06
N ARG A 66 11.69 5.99 -5.04
CA ARG A 66 12.10 7.35 -5.36
C ARG A 66 11.97 8.26 -4.13
N GLY A 67 13.05 8.98 -3.82
CA GLY A 67 13.13 9.82 -2.63
C GLY A 67 13.36 9.06 -1.32
N LEU A 68 13.65 7.76 -1.35
CA LEU A 68 13.92 6.96 -0.14
C LEU A 68 15.15 7.47 0.61
N LYS A 69 16.18 7.90 -0.12
CA LYS A 69 17.36 8.52 0.50
C LYS A 69 16.96 9.79 1.25
N PHE A 70 16.22 10.70 0.59
CA PHE A 70 15.73 11.92 1.21
C PHE A 70 14.85 11.61 2.42
N LEU A 71 13.92 10.67 2.31
CA LEU A 71 13.06 10.26 3.42
C LEU A 71 13.89 9.72 4.58
N SER A 72 14.83 8.82 4.33
CA SER A 72 15.69 8.22 5.36
C SER A 72 16.59 9.22 6.08
N ASP A 73 17.02 10.27 5.38
CA ASP A 73 17.87 11.32 5.96
C ASP A 73 17.05 12.32 6.82
N ASN A 74 15.75 12.45 6.59
CA ASN A 74 14.89 13.47 7.22
C ASN A 74 13.77 12.93 8.11
N PHE A 75 13.52 11.61 8.06
CA PHE A 75 12.48 10.91 8.81
C PHE A 75 13.06 9.63 9.42
N SER A 76 12.78 9.37 10.69
CA SER A 76 13.29 8.16 11.35
C SER A 76 12.56 6.91 10.88
N ILE A 77 13.31 5.96 10.33
CA ILE A 77 12.82 4.64 9.89
C ILE A 77 13.51 3.58 10.78
N PRO A 78 13.02 3.32 12.00
CA PRO A 78 13.61 2.31 12.89
C PRO A 78 13.34 0.88 12.46
N ASN A 79 12.30 0.66 11.64
CA ASN A 79 11.88 -0.66 11.15
C ASN A 79 11.68 -0.60 9.65
N PHE A 80 12.52 -1.30 8.91
CA PHE A 80 12.40 -1.46 7.46
C PHE A 80 11.95 -2.87 7.14
N TYR A 81 10.83 -3.01 6.44
CA TYR A 81 10.24 -4.30 6.08
C TYR A 81 10.30 -4.49 4.57
N CYS A 82 10.83 -5.59 4.13
CA CYS A 82 10.87 -5.96 2.72
C CYS A 82 10.88 -7.50 2.58
N VAL A 83 10.59 -7.97 1.41
CA VAL A 83 10.88 -9.36 1.06
C VAL A 83 12.39 -9.57 1.01
N LYS A 84 12.89 -10.68 1.53
CA LYS A 84 14.31 -11.01 1.41
C LYS A 84 14.66 -11.25 -0.07
N ASN A 85 15.51 -10.40 -0.63
CA ASN A 85 15.89 -10.45 -2.03
C ASN A 85 17.34 -9.99 -2.22
N GLU A 86 17.86 -10.25 -3.40
CA GLU A 86 19.18 -9.79 -3.87
C GLU A 86 19.02 -9.00 -5.18
N ALA A 87 17.90 -8.28 -5.33
CA ALA A 87 17.64 -7.48 -6.53
C ALA A 87 18.82 -6.54 -6.83
N THR A 88 19.14 -6.44 -8.10
CA THR A 88 20.19 -5.56 -8.63
C THR A 88 19.66 -4.78 -9.81
N LYS A 89 20.28 -3.66 -10.12
CA LYS A 89 19.99 -2.82 -11.28
C LYS A 89 21.31 -2.39 -11.93
N GLU A 90 21.29 -2.20 -13.24
CA GLU A 90 22.44 -1.69 -13.99
C GLU A 90 22.76 -0.26 -13.52
N ASP A 91 21.77 0.63 -13.54
CA ASP A 91 21.86 1.99 -13.02
C ASP A 91 21.41 2.05 -11.56
N LYS A 92 22.39 2.12 -10.66
CA LYS A 92 22.15 2.20 -9.21
C LYS A 92 21.98 3.65 -8.78
N THR A 93 20.75 4.12 -8.74
CA THR A 93 20.41 5.43 -8.15
C THR A 93 20.80 5.49 -6.66
N ASP A 94 20.86 6.68 -6.09
CA ASP A 94 21.13 6.82 -4.65
C ASP A 94 19.98 6.25 -3.80
N ASP A 95 18.74 6.28 -4.30
CA ASP A 95 17.59 5.67 -3.67
C ASP A 95 17.69 4.14 -3.67
N PHE A 96 18.13 3.54 -4.78
CA PHE A 96 18.37 2.09 -4.85
C PHE A 96 19.53 1.67 -3.93
N LYS A 97 20.61 2.43 -3.86
CA LYS A 97 21.70 2.19 -2.88
C LYS A 97 21.19 2.25 -1.45
N LYS A 98 20.34 3.24 -1.14
CA LYS A 98 19.70 3.37 0.18
C LYS A 98 18.76 2.21 0.49
N TYR A 99 17.98 1.76 -0.49
CA TYR A 99 17.16 0.54 -0.34
C TYR A 99 18.03 -0.67 0.03
N CYS A 100 19.12 -0.91 -0.69
CA CYS A 100 20.03 -2.01 -0.39
C CYS A 100 20.66 -1.89 1.00
N GLU A 101 21.08 -0.68 1.40
CA GLU A 101 21.59 -0.41 2.75
C GLU A 101 20.55 -0.76 3.83
N LEU A 102 19.30 -0.33 3.66
CA LEU A 102 18.22 -0.62 4.61
C LEU A 102 17.84 -2.10 4.62
N ARG A 103 17.73 -2.72 3.43
CA ARG A 103 17.43 -4.15 3.27
C ARG A 103 18.45 -5.04 3.98
N ASP A 104 19.74 -4.68 3.90
CA ASP A 104 20.84 -5.51 4.41
C ASP A 104 21.27 -5.08 5.84
N SER A 105 20.55 -4.13 6.45
CA SER A 105 20.83 -3.62 7.80
C SER A 105 20.15 -4.44 8.91
N ASP A 106 20.51 -4.14 10.16
CA ASP A 106 19.86 -4.65 11.38
C ASP A 106 18.42 -4.11 11.58
N LYS A 107 18.03 -3.07 10.84
CA LYS A 107 16.66 -2.53 10.82
C LYS A 107 15.71 -3.38 9.97
N ALA A 108 16.25 -4.26 9.12
CA ALA A 108 15.47 -5.07 8.21
C ALA A 108 14.67 -6.15 8.94
N PHE A 109 13.42 -6.26 8.56
CA PHE A 109 12.59 -7.42 8.88
C PHE A 109 12.07 -8.02 7.58
N TYR A 110 12.48 -9.25 7.30
CA TYR A 110 12.07 -9.93 6.09
C TYR A 110 10.66 -10.50 6.24
N ILE A 111 9.75 -9.99 5.40
CA ILE A 111 8.34 -10.38 5.40
C ILE A 111 8.07 -11.54 4.44
N TYR A 112 7.15 -12.42 4.85
CA TYR A 112 6.71 -13.58 4.09
C TYR A 112 5.36 -14.08 4.64
N LYS A 113 4.67 -14.95 3.90
CA LYS A 113 3.38 -15.53 4.30
C LYS A 113 3.42 -16.07 5.72
N GLY A 114 2.56 -15.53 6.57
CA GLY A 114 2.44 -15.97 7.95
C GLY A 114 3.56 -15.51 8.90
N CYS A 115 4.46 -14.62 8.47
CA CYS A 115 5.43 -14.03 9.39
C CYS A 115 4.73 -13.27 10.51
N SER A 116 5.34 -13.28 11.69
CA SER A 116 4.77 -12.66 12.88
C SER A 116 5.80 -11.77 13.55
N ARG A 117 5.39 -10.56 13.95
CA ARG A 117 6.23 -9.63 14.67
C ARG A 117 5.42 -8.80 15.65
N LYS A 118 6.02 -8.54 16.81
CA LYS A 118 5.44 -7.67 17.85
C LYS A 118 5.08 -6.32 17.25
N TRP A 119 3.86 -5.87 17.50
CA TRP A 119 3.23 -4.63 17.04
C TRP A 119 2.94 -4.56 15.53
N MET A 120 3.31 -5.54 14.73
CA MET A 120 2.85 -5.68 13.35
C MET A 120 1.48 -6.38 13.33
N ASN A 121 1.46 -7.65 13.70
CA ASN A 121 0.27 -8.49 13.82
C ASN A 121 0.14 -9.18 15.20
N GLN A 122 1.12 -8.97 16.07
CA GLN A 122 1.03 -9.34 17.49
C GLN A 122 0.77 -8.10 18.32
N SER A 123 -0.28 -8.13 19.12
CA SER A 123 -0.68 -7.05 20.02
C SER A 123 -0.02 -7.19 21.40
N ASP A 124 0.13 -6.06 22.10
CA ASP A 124 0.27 -6.01 23.54
C ASP A 124 -0.58 -4.86 24.10
N ASP A 125 -0.76 -4.83 25.41
CA ASP A 125 -1.63 -3.86 26.11
C ASP A 125 -1.10 -2.42 26.02
N THR A 126 0.18 -2.24 25.72
CA THR A 126 0.83 -0.92 25.71
C THR A 126 0.74 -0.26 24.34
N ARG A 127 0.99 -1.01 23.26
CA ARG A 127 1.18 -0.46 21.91
C ARG A 127 0.21 -0.98 20.88
N GLY A 128 -0.50 -2.05 21.19
CA GLY A 128 -1.44 -2.71 20.29
C GLY A 128 -0.75 -3.32 19.06
N SER A 129 -1.57 -3.72 18.10
CA SER A 129 -1.14 -4.22 16.79
C SER A 129 -1.37 -3.16 15.72
N SER A 130 -0.62 -3.22 14.62
CA SER A 130 -0.94 -2.46 13.42
C SER A 130 -1.97 -3.13 12.51
N GLY A 131 -2.31 -4.41 12.74
CA GLY A 131 -3.23 -5.15 11.88
C GLY A 131 -2.68 -5.51 10.49
N ILE A 132 -1.37 -5.33 10.28
CA ILE A 132 -0.71 -5.69 9.01
C ILE A 132 -0.41 -7.19 9.01
N ASN A 133 -0.89 -7.88 7.98
CA ASN A 133 -0.60 -9.30 7.76
C ASN A 133 -0.05 -9.52 6.35
N ILE A 134 0.83 -10.50 6.21
CA ILE A 134 1.46 -10.85 4.94
C ILE A 134 0.86 -12.15 4.43
N LYS A 135 0.19 -12.08 3.28
CA LYS A 135 -0.48 -13.21 2.61
C LYS A 135 0.43 -13.91 1.59
N TRP A 136 1.43 -13.20 1.09
CA TRP A 136 2.46 -13.63 0.14
C TRP A 136 3.76 -12.84 0.41
N PRO A 137 4.98 -13.38 0.14
CA PRO A 137 5.28 -14.62 -0.58
C PRO A 137 5.34 -15.87 0.30
N ASP A 138 5.12 -17.01 -0.33
CA ASP A 138 5.55 -18.31 0.19
C ASP A 138 7.00 -18.57 -0.27
N ARG A 139 7.93 -18.63 0.67
CA ARG A 139 9.37 -18.76 0.41
C ARG A 139 9.79 -20.08 -0.24
N SER A 140 8.92 -21.08 -0.26
CA SER A 140 9.16 -22.38 -0.89
C SER A 140 8.53 -22.51 -2.28
N ASN A 141 7.73 -21.53 -2.70
CA ASN A 141 7.05 -21.57 -3.98
C ASN A 141 8.04 -21.36 -5.14
N ALA A 142 7.95 -22.20 -6.18
CA ALA A 142 8.88 -22.19 -7.30
C ALA A 142 8.79 -20.91 -8.14
N ASP A 143 7.56 -20.40 -8.39
CA ASP A 143 7.37 -19.16 -9.15
C ASP A 143 8.00 -17.98 -8.42
N PHE A 144 7.86 -17.93 -7.09
CA PHE A 144 8.50 -16.90 -6.27
C PHE A 144 10.02 -17.00 -6.26
N LEU A 145 10.58 -18.21 -6.19
CA LEU A 145 12.04 -18.42 -6.26
C LEU A 145 12.60 -18.01 -7.62
N ASN A 146 11.87 -18.24 -8.71
CA ASN A 146 12.23 -17.75 -10.04
C ASN A 146 12.21 -16.22 -10.08
N ALA A 147 11.15 -15.57 -9.58
CA ALA A 147 11.07 -14.10 -9.51
C ALA A 147 12.23 -13.48 -8.69
N LEU A 148 12.67 -14.14 -7.60
CA LEU A 148 13.85 -13.71 -6.86
C LEU A 148 15.13 -13.82 -7.69
N GLN A 149 15.25 -14.88 -8.50
CA GLN A 149 16.42 -15.06 -9.37
C GLN A 149 16.42 -14.03 -10.51
N ASP A 150 15.26 -13.75 -11.10
CA ASP A 150 15.10 -12.71 -12.14
C ASP A 150 15.49 -11.34 -11.59
N ALA A 151 14.98 -10.95 -10.44
CA ALA A 151 15.34 -9.69 -9.76
C ALA A 151 16.85 -9.63 -9.42
N LYS A 152 17.46 -10.76 -9.04
CA LYS A 152 18.92 -10.85 -8.80
C LYS A 152 19.72 -10.70 -10.08
N ASN A 153 19.21 -11.13 -11.22
CA ASN A 153 19.84 -10.98 -12.52
C ASN A 153 19.72 -9.56 -13.09
N GLY A 154 18.91 -8.70 -12.47
CA GLY A 154 18.65 -7.33 -12.90
C GLY A 154 17.40 -7.18 -13.77
N ASP A 155 16.59 -8.22 -13.87
CA ASP A 155 15.28 -8.17 -14.50
C ASP A 155 14.25 -7.49 -13.57
N SER A 156 13.00 -7.29 -14.05
CA SER A 156 11.95 -6.63 -13.29
C SER A 156 11.71 -7.29 -11.92
N PRO A 157 11.73 -6.54 -10.82
CA PRO A 157 11.46 -7.05 -9.49
C PRO A 157 9.96 -7.08 -9.12
N ASN A 158 9.04 -6.81 -10.04
CA ASN A 158 7.60 -6.72 -9.76
C ASN A 158 7.07 -7.96 -9.03
N ASN A 159 7.47 -9.13 -9.49
CA ASN A 159 6.94 -10.40 -8.99
C ASN A 159 7.53 -10.86 -7.64
N ILE A 160 8.44 -10.07 -7.03
CA ILE A 160 8.83 -10.30 -5.63
C ILE A 160 7.94 -9.55 -4.63
N CYS A 161 6.98 -8.73 -5.09
CA CYS A 161 6.09 -7.97 -4.22
C CYS A 161 5.35 -8.85 -3.22
N PRO A 162 5.22 -8.40 -1.95
CA PRO A 162 4.34 -9.05 -0.99
C PRO A 162 2.87 -8.71 -1.27
N ILE A 163 1.98 -9.63 -0.95
CA ILE A 163 0.56 -9.32 -0.78
C ILE A 163 0.36 -8.97 0.69
N ILE A 164 0.00 -7.72 0.93
CA ILE A 164 -0.18 -7.14 2.26
C ILE A 164 -1.67 -6.98 2.52
N THR A 165 -2.13 -7.33 3.71
CA THR A 165 -3.46 -6.97 4.19
C THR A 165 -3.36 -6.12 5.45
N TYR A 166 -4.27 -5.18 5.56
CA TYR A 166 -4.61 -4.50 6.79
C TYR A 166 -5.97 -4.98 7.24
N SER A 167 -6.09 -5.40 8.49
CA SER A 167 -7.36 -5.77 9.10
C SER A 167 -7.24 -5.67 10.63
N LEU A 168 -8.09 -4.89 11.25
CA LEU A 168 -8.27 -4.83 12.69
C LEU A 168 -9.76 -4.82 12.99
N ASP A 169 -10.14 -5.25 14.21
CA ASP A 169 -11.50 -5.12 14.71
C ASP A 169 -11.94 -3.65 14.64
N ASN A 170 -13.17 -3.43 14.24
CA ASN A 170 -13.77 -2.10 14.06
C ASN A 170 -13.03 -1.22 13.04
N SER A 171 -12.51 -1.81 11.98
CA SER A 171 -11.91 -1.10 10.86
C SER A 171 -12.17 -1.84 9.55
N ILE A 172 -11.83 -1.19 8.42
CA ILE A 172 -11.88 -1.81 7.10
C ILE A 172 -10.80 -2.87 6.93
N THR A 173 -11.03 -3.79 6.01
CA THR A 173 -10.00 -4.67 5.48
C THR A 173 -9.53 -4.14 4.13
N ALA A 174 -8.22 -3.98 3.97
CA ALA A 174 -7.60 -3.49 2.74
C ALA A 174 -6.47 -4.39 2.25
N TYR A 175 -6.24 -4.41 0.91
CA TYR A 175 -5.17 -5.14 0.25
C TYR A 175 -4.25 -4.20 -0.53
N TRP A 176 -2.95 -4.49 -0.48
CA TRP A 176 -1.91 -3.98 -1.37
C TRP A 176 -1.20 -5.14 -2.04
N PHE A 177 -0.95 -5.03 -3.34
CA PHE A 177 -0.30 -6.04 -4.16
C PHE A 177 1.10 -5.59 -4.65
N GLY A 178 1.46 -4.32 -4.42
CA GLY A 178 2.59 -3.70 -5.12
C GLY A 178 2.38 -3.84 -6.63
N ASP A 179 3.40 -4.26 -7.35
CA ASP A 179 3.37 -4.36 -8.81
C ASP A 179 3.29 -5.79 -9.34
N LEU A 180 2.73 -6.71 -8.54
CA LEU A 180 2.52 -8.09 -9.00
C LEU A 180 1.83 -8.12 -10.36
N GLU A 181 2.43 -8.86 -11.29
CA GLU A 181 1.91 -8.99 -12.65
C GLU A 181 0.77 -10.00 -12.75
N THR A 182 -0.14 -9.78 -13.70
CA THR A 182 -1.34 -10.60 -13.91
C THR A 182 -1.03 -12.08 -14.07
N ASP A 183 -0.03 -12.43 -14.89
CA ASP A 183 0.35 -13.82 -15.14
C ASP A 183 0.93 -14.47 -13.88
N PHE A 184 1.74 -13.73 -13.13
CA PHE A 184 2.26 -14.20 -11.86
C PHE A 184 1.13 -14.42 -10.85
N MET A 185 0.20 -13.47 -10.73
CA MET A 185 -0.97 -13.61 -9.84
C MET A 185 -1.83 -14.83 -10.23
N ASN A 186 -1.98 -15.14 -11.52
CA ASN A 186 -2.66 -16.36 -11.97
C ASN A 186 -1.96 -17.63 -11.50
N ASN A 187 -0.64 -17.67 -11.49
CA ASN A 187 0.13 -18.83 -11.05
C ASN A 187 0.01 -19.09 -9.53
N ILE A 188 -0.16 -18.02 -8.75
CA ILE A 188 -0.18 -18.10 -7.28
C ILE A 188 -1.60 -18.05 -6.68
N LYS A 189 -2.65 -17.81 -7.46
CA LYS A 189 -4.02 -17.56 -6.97
C LYS A 189 -4.59 -18.62 -6.02
N ASP A 190 -4.15 -19.87 -6.14
CA ASP A 190 -4.58 -20.98 -5.29
C ASP A 190 -3.57 -21.27 -4.15
N LYS A 191 -2.51 -20.49 -4.02
CA LYS A 191 -1.49 -20.58 -2.96
C LYS A 191 -1.66 -19.51 -1.87
N VAL A 192 -2.53 -18.53 -2.11
CA VAL A 192 -2.80 -17.42 -1.20
C VAL A 192 -4.11 -17.66 -0.46
N ASP A 193 -4.10 -17.46 0.86
CA ASP A 193 -5.29 -17.54 1.70
C ASP A 193 -6.07 -16.22 1.63
N TRP A 194 -6.94 -16.12 0.63
CA TRP A 194 -7.73 -14.92 0.37
C TRP A 194 -8.80 -14.72 1.45
N ILE A 195 -8.96 -13.49 1.90
CA ILE A 195 -10.04 -13.06 2.78
C ILE A 195 -10.85 -11.98 2.08
N LYS A 196 -12.10 -11.78 2.47
CA LYS A 196 -12.91 -10.66 1.98
C LYS A 196 -12.28 -9.35 2.41
N ALA A 197 -12.38 -8.33 1.57
CA ALA A 197 -11.88 -7.00 1.86
C ALA A 197 -12.85 -5.91 1.41
N ASP A 198 -12.79 -4.77 2.08
CA ASP A 198 -13.56 -3.59 1.71
C ASP A 198 -12.86 -2.83 0.57
N ILE A 199 -11.53 -2.75 0.63
CA ILE A 199 -10.72 -1.96 -0.30
C ILE A 199 -9.60 -2.82 -0.88
N VAL A 200 -9.38 -2.65 -2.17
CA VAL A 200 -8.20 -3.16 -2.88
C VAL A 200 -7.50 -1.98 -3.55
N PHE A 201 -6.23 -1.80 -3.26
CA PHE A 201 -5.36 -0.96 -4.06
C PHE A 201 -4.89 -1.79 -5.25
N ALA A 202 -5.19 -1.30 -6.46
CA ALA A 202 -4.92 -2.01 -7.70
C ALA A 202 -3.43 -2.25 -7.88
N SER A 203 -3.06 -3.46 -8.27
CA SER A 203 -1.66 -3.79 -8.54
C SER A 203 -1.13 -2.98 -9.73
N HIS A 204 0.17 -2.64 -9.66
CA HIS A 204 0.91 -1.95 -10.72
C HIS A 204 0.20 -0.66 -11.18
N HIS A 205 -0.23 0.15 -10.20
CA HIS A 205 -0.97 1.41 -10.40
C HIS A 205 -2.25 1.26 -11.24
N GLY A 206 -2.73 0.04 -11.48
CA GLY A 206 -3.85 -0.27 -12.38
C GLY A 206 -3.46 -0.44 -13.84
N ARG A 207 -2.18 -0.61 -14.17
CA ARG A 207 -1.72 -0.92 -15.53
C ARG A 207 -2.20 -2.31 -15.97
N SER A 208 -2.24 -2.53 -17.30
CA SER A 208 -2.71 -3.79 -17.90
C SER A 208 -1.91 -5.01 -17.44
N SER A 209 -0.58 -4.84 -17.29
CA SER A 209 0.32 -5.90 -16.82
C SER A 209 0.05 -6.33 -15.38
N GLY A 210 -0.50 -5.44 -14.54
CA GLY A 210 -0.83 -5.70 -13.14
C GLY A 210 -2.32 -5.90 -12.86
N ARG A 211 -3.17 -6.10 -13.90
CA ARG A 211 -4.59 -6.36 -13.69
C ARG A 211 -4.81 -7.55 -12.77
N ILE A 212 -5.46 -7.34 -11.64
CA ILE A 212 -5.80 -8.43 -10.72
C ILE A 212 -6.79 -9.38 -11.39
N PRO A 213 -6.50 -10.70 -11.46
CA PRO A 213 -7.38 -11.70 -12.04
C PRO A 213 -8.78 -11.69 -11.41
N ASN A 214 -9.82 -11.82 -12.23
CA ASN A 214 -11.21 -11.84 -11.76
C ASN A 214 -11.45 -12.92 -10.68
N GLU A 215 -10.84 -14.09 -10.82
CA GLU A 215 -10.96 -15.17 -9.83
C GLU A 215 -10.44 -14.76 -8.43
N ILE A 216 -9.41 -13.88 -8.38
CA ILE A 216 -8.93 -13.32 -7.12
C ILE A 216 -9.94 -12.30 -6.59
N LEU A 217 -10.43 -11.40 -7.44
CA LEU A 217 -11.43 -10.40 -7.05
C LEU A 217 -12.74 -11.05 -6.58
N GLU A 218 -13.17 -12.16 -7.18
CA GLU A 218 -14.34 -12.94 -6.74
C GLU A 218 -14.14 -13.56 -5.33
N LYS A 219 -12.91 -13.93 -4.98
CA LYS A 219 -12.58 -14.42 -3.62
C LYS A 219 -12.53 -13.28 -2.61
N ILE A 220 -11.93 -12.13 -2.96
CA ILE A 220 -11.77 -10.96 -2.09
C ILE A 220 -13.09 -10.18 -1.95
N LYS A 221 -13.87 -10.05 -3.03
CA LYS A 221 -15.13 -9.29 -3.13
C LYS A 221 -14.97 -7.83 -2.65
N PRO A 222 -14.06 -7.06 -3.25
CA PRO A 222 -13.84 -5.69 -2.81
C PRO A 222 -15.09 -4.83 -3.01
N LYS A 223 -15.36 -3.93 -2.06
CA LYS A 223 -16.40 -2.92 -2.20
C LYS A 223 -15.93 -1.75 -3.04
N ILE A 224 -14.64 -1.41 -2.94
CA ILE A 224 -14.00 -0.34 -3.72
C ILE A 224 -12.61 -0.80 -4.16
N ILE A 225 -12.28 -0.55 -5.43
CA ILE A 225 -10.92 -0.69 -5.95
C ILE A 225 -10.36 0.71 -6.18
N ILE A 226 -9.24 1.02 -5.53
CA ILE A 226 -8.51 2.26 -5.73
C ILE A 226 -7.44 2.01 -6.79
N ILE A 227 -7.53 2.76 -7.88
CA ILE A 227 -6.61 2.68 -9.01
C ILE A 227 -5.60 3.82 -8.86
N GLY A 228 -4.32 3.51 -8.89
CA GLY A 228 -3.23 4.48 -8.86
C GLY A 228 -3.21 5.38 -10.09
N GLU A 229 -2.21 6.24 -10.20
CA GLU A 229 -2.03 7.05 -11.41
C GLU A 229 -1.49 6.17 -12.54
N ALA A 230 -2.31 5.94 -13.55
CA ALA A 230 -1.99 5.15 -14.72
C ALA A 230 -2.47 5.84 -16.00
N PRO A 231 -1.96 5.48 -17.20
CA PRO A 231 -2.51 5.93 -18.46
C PRO A 231 -4.01 5.65 -18.54
N SER A 232 -4.76 6.57 -19.20
CA SER A 232 -6.23 6.53 -19.21
C SER A 232 -6.80 5.26 -19.84
N GLU A 233 -6.10 4.61 -20.77
CA GLU A 233 -6.48 3.34 -21.37
C GLU A 233 -6.52 2.17 -20.37
N ASN A 234 -5.94 2.33 -19.20
CA ASN A 234 -5.90 1.29 -18.16
C ASN A 234 -7.01 1.44 -17.10
N LEU A 235 -7.87 2.45 -17.19
CA LEU A 235 -8.86 2.74 -16.14
C LEU A 235 -10.10 1.83 -16.19
N ASP A 236 -10.38 1.19 -17.32
CA ASP A 236 -11.60 0.41 -17.56
C ASP A 236 -11.46 -1.09 -17.22
N TYR A 237 -10.35 -1.54 -16.67
CA TYR A 237 -10.10 -2.97 -16.44
C TYR A 237 -10.95 -3.60 -15.33
N TYR A 238 -11.46 -2.81 -14.42
CA TYR A 238 -12.24 -3.28 -13.27
C TYR A 238 -13.74 -3.09 -13.50
N THR A 239 -14.23 -3.31 -14.74
CA THR A 239 -15.64 -3.24 -15.08
C THR A 239 -16.49 -4.12 -14.16
N GLY A 240 -17.55 -3.56 -13.60
CA GLY A 240 -18.42 -4.23 -12.63
C GLY A 240 -18.03 -4.04 -11.16
N TYR A 241 -16.95 -3.32 -10.90
CA TYR A 241 -16.54 -2.89 -9.56
C TYR A 241 -16.65 -1.38 -9.42
N GLU A 242 -16.93 -0.92 -8.20
CA GLU A 242 -16.82 0.50 -7.84
C GLU A 242 -15.36 0.90 -7.73
N THR A 243 -14.97 1.98 -8.41
CA THR A 243 -13.57 2.41 -8.48
C THR A 243 -13.39 3.87 -8.11
N ILE A 244 -12.23 4.20 -7.53
CA ILE A 244 -11.74 5.57 -7.38
C ILE A 244 -10.36 5.60 -8.03
N THR A 245 -10.17 6.48 -9.04
CA THR A 245 -8.88 6.64 -9.70
C THR A 245 -8.15 7.89 -9.26
N GLN A 246 -6.87 7.76 -8.91
CA GLN A 246 -6.01 8.89 -8.54
C GLN A 246 -5.79 9.87 -9.71
N ASN A 247 -5.92 9.44 -10.96
CA ASN A 247 -5.85 10.35 -12.11
C ASN A 247 -6.81 11.56 -11.95
N THR A 248 -7.97 11.32 -11.35
CA THR A 248 -8.98 12.37 -11.12
C THR A 248 -9.14 12.73 -9.65
N ALA A 249 -9.03 11.80 -8.73
CA ALA A 249 -9.17 12.04 -7.29
C ALA A 249 -7.97 12.77 -6.69
N LYS A 250 -6.78 12.60 -7.27
CA LYS A 250 -5.49 12.99 -6.71
C LYS A 250 -5.23 12.22 -5.40
N ASP A 251 -4.78 12.87 -4.36
CA ASP A 251 -4.62 12.22 -3.05
C ASP A 251 -5.96 11.65 -2.56
N ILE A 252 -5.91 10.45 -1.99
CA ILE A 252 -7.08 9.82 -1.38
C ILE A 252 -6.79 9.57 0.09
N ALA A 253 -7.65 10.06 0.97
CA ALA A 253 -7.61 9.78 2.40
C ALA A 253 -8.87 9.03 2.83
N ILE A 254 -8.69 7.99 3.63
CA ILE A 254 -9.77 7.18 4.19
C ILE A 254 -9.65 7.24 5.70
N VAL A 255 -10.69 7.77 6.36
CA VAL A 255 -10.75 7.91 7.81
C VAL A 255 -11.75 6.91 8.36
N CYS A 256 -11.28 5.98 9.20
CA CYS A 256 -12.14 4.97 9.83
C CYS A 256 -12.47 5.36 11.26
N GLU A 257 -13.74 5.62 11.51
CA GLU A 257 -14.29 5.98 12.81
C GLU A 257 -15.78 5.62 12.86
N ASP A 258 -16.29 5.25 14.03
CA ASP A 258 -17.72 4.99 14.27
C ASP A 258 -18.36 3.99 13.28
N ASN A 259 -17.66 2.90 12.95
CA ASN A 259 -18.08 1.87 11.99
C ASN A 259 -18.26 2.39 10.55
N THR A 260 -17.67 3.53 10.22
CA THR A 260 -17.62 4.07 8.85
C THR A 260 -16.19 4.28 8.38
N ALA A 261 -15.96 4.06 7.11
CA ALA A 261 -14.77 4.50 6.39
C ALA A 261 -15.18 5.70 5.52
N ASP A 262 -14.73 6.87 5.89
CA ASP A 262 -15.05 8.14 5.24
C ASP A 262 -13.98 8.44 4.18
N PHE A 263 -14.42 8.61 2.92
CA PHE A 263 -13.53 8.83 1.79
C PHE A 263 -13.42 10.31 1.46
N PHE A 264 -12.19 10.77 1.30
CA PHE A 264 -11.84 12.14 0.98
C PHE A 264 -10.83 12.16 -0.16
N VAL A 265 -10.95 13.14 -1.06
CA VAL A 265 -10.05 13.33 -2.19
C VAL A 265 -9.52 14.77 -2.22
N SER A 266 -8.27 14.98 -2.66
CA SER A 266 -7.71 16.33 -2.68
C SER A 266 -8.15 17.18 -3.88
N ASN A 267 -8.76 16.56 -4.91
CA ASN A 267 -9.35 17.32 -6.01
C ASN A 267 -10.72 17.91 -5.62
N ALA A 268 -10.77 19.23 -5.46
CA ALA A 268 -12.01 19.95 -5.15
C ALA A 268 -13.11 19.84 -6.22
N ASN A 269 -12.76 19.46 -7.45
CA ASN A 269 -13.69 19.29 -8.57
C ASN A 269 -14.06 17.83 -8.87
N TYR A 270 -13.72 16.91 -7.97
CA TYR A 270 -14.03 15.49 -8.13
C TYR A 270 -15.54 15.25 -8.17
N LYS A 271 -16.00 14.46 -9.17
CA LYS A 271 -17.44 14.23 -9.40
C LYS A 271 -17.85 12.75 -9.45
N THR A 272 -16.90 11.87 -9.66
CA THR A 272 -17.19 10.43 -9.85
C THR A 272 -17.23 9.75 -8.48
N VAL A 273 -18.42 9.65 -7.90
CA VAL A 273 -18.61 9.04 -6.57
C VAL A 273 -19.06 7.59 -6.75
N PRO A 274 -18.38 6.60 -6.14
CA PRO A 274 -18.83 5.22 -6.11
C PRO A 274 -20.26 5.06 -5.56
N ALA A 275 -21.08 4.24 -6.22
CA ALA A 275 -22.49 4.11 -5.88
C ALA A 275 -22.74 3.47 -4.49
N ASN A 276 -21.78 2.74 -3.96
CA ASN A 276 -21.85 2.13 -2.64
C ASN A 276 -21.42 3.06 -1.49
N LEU A 277 -20.97 4.27 -1.79
CA LEU A 277 -20.70 5.29 -0.77
C LEU A 277 -21.98 6.06 -0.44
N LYS A 278 -22.23 6.27 0.86
CA LYS A 278 -23.35 7.04 1.37
C LYS A 278 -22.87 8.39 1.88
N MET A 279 -23.62 9.45 1.56
CA MET A 279 -23.35 10.78 2.11
C MET A 279 -23.79 10.89 3.56
N ILE A 280 -22.85 11.20 4.46
CA ILE A 280 -23.11 11.45 5.88
C ILE A 280 -22.76 12.90 6.19
N TYR A 281 -23.68 13.63 6.83
CA TYR A 281 -23.46 15.03 7.19
C TYR A 281 -22.38 15.19 8.27
N GLY A 282 -21.63 16.29 8.20
CA GLY A 282 -20.67 16.69 9.22
C GLY A 282 -19.28 16.07 9.08
N LYS A 283 -19.04 15.26 8.04
CA LYS A 283 -17.71 14.72 7.75
C LYS A 283 -16.84 15.79 7.06
N ASN A 284 -15.66 16.03 7.62
CA ASN A 284 -14.72 17.03 7.11
C ASN A 284 -13.26 16.58 7.30
N LEU A 285 -12.42 16.92 6.37
CA LEU A 285 -10.96 16.80 6.45
C LEU A 285 -10.37 18.03 5.73
N ASP A 286 -9.55 18.81 6.44
CA ASP A 286 -9.00 20.05 5.92
C ASP A 286 -8.23 19.84 4.61
N GLY A 287 -8.55 20.64 3.59
CA GLY A 287 -7.95 20.56 2.26
C GLY A 287 -8.49 19.45 1.36
N TYR A 288 -9.52 18.71 1.80
CA TYR A 288 -10.09 17.58 1.07
C TYR A 288 -11.58 17.76 0.82
N THR A 289 -12.04 17.16 -0.28
CA THR A 289 -13.46 17.00 -0.61
C THR A 289 -13.94 15.64 -0.09
N TYR A 290 -14.96 15.64 0.76
CA TYR A 290 -15.66 14.44 1.18
C TYR A 290 -16.50 13.87 0.04
N ILE A 291 -16.35 12.56 -0.25
CA ILE A 291 -17.05 11.90 -1.34
C ILE A 291 -18.00 10.78 -0.87
N GLY A 292 -18.09 10.52 0.43
CA GLY A 292 -19.03 9.57 1.01
C GLY A 292 -18.37 8.59 1.97
N SER A 293 -19.18 7.80 2.64
CA SER A 293 -18.78 6.82 3.64
C SER A 293 -19.21 5.42 3.25
N LEU A 294 -18.36 4.46 3.56
CA LEU A 294 -18.62 3.03 3.48
C LEU A 294 -18.88 2.52 4.90
N GLU A 295 -20.04 1.92 5.13
CA GLU A 295 -20.31 1.21 6.38
C GLU A 295 -19.58 -0.13 6.39
N TYR A 296 -18.90 -0.43 7.47
CA TYR A 296 -18.32 -1.75 7.71
C TYR A 296 -18.91 -2.33 9.00
N ASN A 297 -19.24 -3.62 8.94
CA ASN A 297 -19.68 -4.35 10.14
C ASN A 297 -18.41 -4.83 10.85
N GLY A 298 -18.21 -4.38 12.07
CA GLY A 298 -17.14 -4.82 12.95
C GLY A 298 -17.22 -6.31 13.28
#